data_64b5384a76ee4c650726b7b5e7dfe832
#
_entry.id   64b5384a76ee4c650726b7b5e7dfe832
#
_cell.length_a   1.000
_cell.length_b   1.000
_cell.length_c   1.000
_cell.angle_alpha   90.00
_cell.angle_beta   90.00
_cell.angle_gamma   90.00
#
_symmetry.space_group_name_H-M   'P 1'
#
loop_
_entity.id
_entity.type
_entity.pdbx_description
1 polymer ?
#
loop_
_entity_poly.entity_id
_entity_poly.type
_entity_poly.pdbx_seq_one_letter_code
_entity_poly.pdbx_strand_id
1 'polypeptide(L)'
;MQERILFDTNIYGLLLEDKEFFNIVIPLISSSFIIYGSPLIRKELRDLSTQAEFKGKNKRILLLTIYDSIIRKENHNXXXXIAHKYFERYKIGGGQLSIHELLSDFSLIALASLHKLDVVISDDKRTMFSEKAKQAYHEVNRRYNFHMPILYNYNSFKEYTKRCQMR
;
A
#
# COMPACT_ATOMS: atom_id res chain seq x y z
N MET A 1 3.02 -15.76 -14.31
CA MET A 1 3.12 -15.62 -12.85
C MET A 1 2.37 -14.35 -12.43
N GLN A 2 1.59 -14.42 -11.35
CA GLN A 2 0.82 -13.28 -10.89
C GLN A 2 1.66 -12.38 -10.00
N GLU A 3 1.53 -11.08 -10.17
CA GLU A 3 2.23 -10.12 -9.32
C GLU A 3 1.47 -9.92 -8.02
N ARG A 4 2.23 -9.88 -6.93
CA ARG A 4 1.69 -9.72 -5.58
C ARG A 4 1.78 -8.26 -5.19
N ILE A 5 0.63 -7.64 -4.98
CA ILE A 5 0.51 -6.20 -4.83
C ILE A 5 -0.14 -5.83 -3.50
N LEU A 6 0.39 -4.82 -2.84
CA LEU A 6 -0.21 -4.22 -1.64
C LEU A 6 -0.66 -2.80 -1.99
N PHE A 7 -1.94 -2.51 -1.74
CA PHE A 7 -2.47 -1.15 -1.86
C PHE A 7 -2.47 -0.49 -0.49
N ASP A 8 -1.88 0.71 -0.40
CA ASP A 8 -2.05 1.54 0.77
C ASP A 8 -3.52 1.98 0.89
N THR A 9 -3.91 2.41 2.08
CA THR A 9 -5.29 2.77 2.39
C THR A 9 -5.84 3.81 1.40
N ASN A 10 -5.06 4.83 1.04
CA ASN A 10 -5.54 5.90 0.16
C ASN A 10 -5.88 5.41 -1.25
N ILE A 11 -5.32 4.29 -1.67
CA ILE A 11 -5.60 3.75 -3.01
C ILE A 11 -7.05 3.27 -3.12
N TYR A 12 -7.61 2.74 -2.04
CA TYR A 12 -9.00 2.29 -2.06
C TYR A 12 -9.96 3.46 -2.32
N GLY A 13 -9.66 4.64 -1.76
CA GLY A 13 -10.44 5.84 -2.04
C GLY A 13 -10.34 6.27 -3.50
N LEU A 14 -9.13 6.20 -4.05
CA LEU A 14 -8.92 6.56 -5.46
C LEU A 14 -9.65 5.59 -6.38
N LEU A 15 -9.61 4.29 -6.08
CA LEU A 15 -10.34 3.29 -6.87
C LEU A 15 -11.85 3.53 -6.82
N LEU A 16 -12.37 3.91 -5.66
CA LEU A 16 -13.80 4.22 -5.54
C LEU A 16 -14.20 5.39 -6.43
N GLU A 17 -13.35 6.41 -6.51
CA GLU A 17 -13.65 7.63 -7.26
C GLU A 17 -13.34 7.51 -8.75
N ASP A 18 -12.51 6.55 -9.16
CA ASP A 18 -12.06 6.38 -10.54
C ASP A 18 -12.71 5.13 -11.12
N LYS A 19 -14.01 5.25 -11.43
CA LYS A 19 -14.79 4.11 -11.90
C LYS A 19 -14.21 3.51 -13.19
N GLU A 20 -13.72 4.37 -14.08
CA GLU A 20 -13.16 3.90 -15.34
C GLU A 20 -11.96 2.97 -15.08
N PHE A 21 -11.02 3.40 -14.26
CA PHE A 21 -9.85 2.57 -13.95
C PHE A 21 -10.24 1.34 -13.13
N PHE A 22 -11.20 1.49 -12.22
CA PHE A 22 -11.66 0.33 -11.43
C PHE A 22 -12.14 -0.79 -12.35
N ASN A 23 -12.90 -0.43 -13.37
CA ASN A 23 -13.39 -1.42 -14.36
C ASN A 23 -12.26 -2.06 -15.17
N ILE A 24 -11.14 -1.34 -15.34
CA ILE A 24 -9.97 -1.90 -16.02
C ILE A 24 -9.21 -2.86 -15.10
N VAL A 25 -9.06 -2.48 -13.82
CA VAL A 25 -8.19 -3.26 -12.92
C VAL A 25 -8.86 -4.52 -12.41
N ILE A 26 -10.19 -4.54 -12.30
CA ILE A 26 -10.90 -5.69 -11.73
C ILE A 26 -10.62 -6.99 -12.50
N PRO A 27 -10.71 -7.01 -13.85
CA PRO A 27 -10.40 -8.27 -14.55
C PRO A 27 -8.94 -8.70 -14.42
N LEU A 28 -8.02 -7.77 -14.14
CA LEU A 28 -6.61 -8.13 -13.93
C LEU A 28 -6.38 -8.74 -12.56
N ILE A 29 -7.25 -8.43 -11.60
CA ILE A 29 -7.19 -9.07 -10.28
C ILE A 29 -7.63 -10.50 -10.47
N SER A 30 -6.82 -11.42 -10.05
CA SER A 30 -6.93 -12.87 -10.20
C SER A 30 -6.39 -13.42 -11.51
N SER A 31 -6.29 -12.63 -12.59
CA SER A 31 -5.60 -13.11 -13.79
C SER A 31 -4.11 -12.73 -13.76
N SER A 32 -3.82 -11.47 -13.45
CA SER A 32 -2.45 -10.95 -13.48
C SER A 32 -1.95 -10.49 -12.11
N PHE A 33 -2.85 -10.15 -11.21
CA PHE A 33 -2.51 -9.59 -9.90
C PHE A 33 -3.13 -10.41 -8.78
N ILE A 34 -2.42 -10.48 -7.66
CA ILE A 34 -2.97 -10.94 -6.39
C ILE A 34 -2.85 -9.75 -5.43
N ILE A 35 -3.99 -9.28 -4.93
CA ILE A 35 -3.99 -8.15 -4.02
C ILE A 35 -3.92 -8.67 -2.58
N TYR A 36 -2.89 -8.20 -1.87
CA TYR A 36 -2.69 -8.55 -0.46
C TYR A 36 -3.27 -7.47 0.42
N GLY A 37 -3.79 -7.87 1.55
CA GLY A 37 -4.32 -6.96 2.54
C GLY A 37 -3.52 -7.03 3.83
N SER A 38 -3.94 -6.22 4.78
CA SER A 38 -3.34 -6.15 6.10
C SER A 38 -4.39 -5.71 7.10
N PRO A 39 -4.38 -6.24 8.33
CA PRO A 39 -5.27 -5.73 9.37
C PRO A 39 -5.08 -4.23 9.61
N LEU A 40 -3.87 -3.70 9.40
CA LEU A 40 -3.63 -2.27 9.53
C LEU A 40 -4.46 -1.48 8.52
N ILE A 41 -4.45 -1.91 7.25
CA ILE A 41 -5.22 -1.25 6.21
C ILE A 41 -6.71 -1.35 6.51
N ARG A 42 -7.17 -2.55 6.85
CA ARG A 42 -8.59 -2.76 7.11
C ARG A 42 -9.06 -1.91 8.29
N LYS A 43 -8.22 -1.80 9.32
CA LYS A 43 -8.52 -0.95 10.47
C LYS A 43 -8.63 0.51 10.07
N GLU A 44 -7.69 0.99 9.26
CA GLU A 44 -7.73 2.39 8.80
C GLU A 44 -9.00 2.68 8.01
N LEU A 45 -9.42 1.74 7.15
CA LEU A 45 -10.67 1.90 6.41
C LEU A 45 -11.89 1.90 7.34
N ARG A 46 -11.88 1.02 8.34
CA ARG A 46 -12.97 0.93 9.32
C ARG A 46 -13.06 2.18 10.19
N ASP A 47 -11.91 2.81 10.47
CA ASP A 47 -11.85 3.96 11.35
C ASP A 47 -12.19 5.29 10.67
N LEU A 48 -12.52 5.27 9.36
CA LEU A 48 -12.99 6.45 8.68
C LEU A 48 -14.30 6.94 9.30
N SER A 49 -14.55 8.25 9.15
CA SER A 49 -15.74 8.85 9.70
C SER A 49 -17.01 8.15 9.20
N THR A 50 -17.94 7.87 10.12
CA THR A 50 -19.23 7.31 9.76
C THR A 50 -20.08 8.31 8.99
N GLN A 51 -19.70 9.62 9.01
CA GLN A 51 -20.40 10.66 8.30
C GLN A 51 -19.92 10.84 6.87
N ALA A 52 -18.77 10.24 6.52
CA ALA A 52 -18.23 10.37 5.17
C ALA A 52 -19.15 9.69 4.16
N GLU A 53 -19.45 10.39 3.06
CA GLU A 53 -20.35 9.89 2.02
C GLU A 53 -19.71 9.99 0.66
N PHE A 54 -20.12 9.09 -0.24
CA PHE A 54 -19.77 9.13 -1.66
C PHE A 54 -21.04 8.81 -2.45
N LYS A 55 -21.53 9.79 -3.22
CA LYS A 55 -22.74 9.66 -4.04
C LYS A 55 -23.93 9.18 -3.19
N GLY A 56 -24.08 9.77 -2.01
CA GLY A 56 -25.20 9.48 -1.13
C GLY A 56 -25.11 8.19 -0.33
N LYS A 57 -23.99 7.50 -0.40
CA LYS A 57 -23.80 6.25 0.32
C LYS A 57 -22.65 6.38 1.32
N ASN A 58 -22.68 5.55 2.35
CA ASN A 58 -21.65 5.57 3.38
C ASN A 58 -20.29 5.17 2.76
N LYS A 59 -19.36 6.11 2.77
CA LYS A 59 -18.07 5.90 2.12
C LYS A 59 -17.27 4.78 2.78
N ARG A 60 -17.31 4.70 4.11
CA ARG A 60 -16.58 3.66 4.84
C ARG A 60 -17.05 2.26 4.40
N ILE A 61 -18.34 2.07 4.29
CA ILE A 61 -18.89 0.77 3.88
C ILE A 61 -18.48 0.45 2.44
N LEU A 62 -18.52 1.45 1.55
CA LEU A 62 -18.11 1.23 0.16
C LEU A 62 -16.64 0.82 0.08
N LEU A 63 -15.76 1.48 0.84
CA LEU A 63 -14.34 1.16 0.81
C LEU A 63 -14.05 -0.22 1.39
N LEU A 64 -14.71 -0.58 2.51
CA LEU A 64 -14.56 -1.91 3.08
C LEU A 64 -15.08 -2.99 2.13
N THR A 65 -16.16 -2.69 1.40
CA THR A 65 -16.69 -3.63 0.42
C THR A 65 -15.67 -3.87 -0.70
N ILE A 66 -15.03 -2.80 -1.20
CA ILE A 66 -14.00 -2.97 -2.22
C ILE A 66 -12.85 -3.83 -1.65
N TYR A 67 -12.36 -3.47 -0.47
CA TYR A 67 -11.27 -4.20 0.17
C TYR A 67 -11.61 -5.69 0.27
N ASP A 68 -12.76 -5.99 0.87
CA ASP A 68 -13.14 -7.39 1.11
C ASP A 68 -13.34 -8.16 -0.20
N SER A 69 -13.72 -7.48 -1.27
CA SER A 69 -13.98 -8.16 -2.54
C SER A 69 -12.71 -8.47 -3.33
N ILE A 70 -11.63 -7.70 -3.17
CA ILE A 70 -10.44 -7.88 -4.00
C ILE A 70 -9.26 -8.53 -3.27
N ILE A 71 -9.28 -8.53 -1.92
CA ILE A 71 -8.18 -9.10 -1.15
C ILE A 71 -8.21 -10.62 -1.25
N ARG A 72 -7.08 -11.21 -1.64
CA ARG A 72 -6.93 -12.66 -1.69
C ARG A 72 -6.30 -13.21 -0.43
N LYS A 73 -5.42 -12.42 0.21
CA LYS A 73 -4.71 -12.90 1.39
C LYS A 73 -4.40 -11.71 2.28
N GLU A 74 -4.64 -11.87 3.56
CA GLU A 74 -4.33 -10.83 4.55
C GLU A 74 -3.15 -11.31 5.39
N ASN A 75 -2.10 -10.49 5.47
CA ASN A 75 -0.88 -10.82 6.22
C ASN A 75 -0.90 -10.14 7.58
N HIS A 76 -0.54 -10.89 8.62
CA HIS A 76 -0.70 -10.45 10.01
C HIS A 76 0.62 -10.18 10.74
N ASN A 77 1.72 -10.54 10.14
CA ASN A 77 2.99 -10.44 10.86
C ASN A 77 3.43 -8.98 11.07
N UNK A 78 3.84 -8.80 12.20
CA UNK A 78 4.16 -7.44 12.50
C UNK A 78 5.57 -7.23 12.20
N UNK A 79 5.66 -6.50 11.60
CA UNK A 79 6.92 -6.19 11.15
C UNK A 79 7.51 -5.08 11.97
N UNK A 80 7.32 -4.92 13.05
CA UNK A 80 7.70 -3.96 13.97
C UNK A 80 9.20 -3.77 14.13
N UNK A 81 9.81 -4.72 14.00
CA UNK A 81 11.24 -4.67 14.02
C UNK A 81 11.89 -4.06 12.81
N ILE A 82 11.36 -4.44 11.77
CA ILE A 82 11.86 -3.86 10.54
C ILE A 82 11.40 -2.42 10.43
N ALA A 83 10.18 -2.15 10.78
CA ALA A 83 9.65 -0.77 10.74
C ALA A 83 10.49 0.17 11.60
N HIS A 84 10.92 -0.28 12.76
CA HIS A 84 11.77 0.54 13.61
C HIS A 84 13.17 0.73 13.01
N LYS A 85 13.69 -0.25 12.31
CA LYS A 85 14.95 -0.08 11.59
C LYS A 85 14.81 0.96 10.48
N TYR A 86 13.68 0.95 9.77
CA TYR A 86 13.40 2.00 8.79
C TYR A 86 13.38 3.36 9.48
N PHE A 87 12.71 3.45 10.62
CA PHE A 87 12.60 4.73 11.31
C PHE A 87 13.96 5.24 11.77
N GLU A 88 14.78 4.37 12.34
CA GLU A 88 16.14 4.76 12.77
C GLU A 88 16.92 5.31 11.58
N ARG A 89 16.87 4.63 10.45
CA ARG A 89 17.60 5.08 9.26
C ARG A 89 17.02 6.38 8.71
N TYR A 90 15.69 6.50 8.74
CA TYR A 90 15.01 7.72 8.32
C TYR A 90 15.48 8.92 9.15
N LYS A 91 15.61 8.76 10.46
CA LYS A 91 16.07 9.86 11.33
C LYS A 91 17.55 10.20 11.06
N ILE A 92 18.38 9.21 10.85
CA ILE A 92 19.79 9.42 10.50
C ILE A 92 19.88 10.21 9.19
N GLY A 93 19.01 9.95 8.25
CA GLY A 93 18.97 10.66 6.98
C GLY A 93 18.36 12.05 7.03
N GLY A 94 18.00 12.53 8.24
CA GLY A 94 17.46 13.87 8.42
C GLY A 94 15.94 13.96 8.40
N GLY A 95 15.24 12.83 8.52
CA GLY A 95 13.79 12.84 8.58
C GLY A 95 13.25 13.55 9.80
N GLN A 96 12.17 14.31 9.63
CA GLN A 96 11.65 15.19 10.68
C GLN A 96 10.40 14.64 11.37
N LEU A 97 9.69 13.69 10.75
CA LEU A 97 8.44 13.21 11.33
C LEU A 97 8.70 12.24 12.47
N SER A 98 7.71 12.10 13.36
CA SER A 98 7.82 11.22 14.52
C SER A 98 7.51 9.77 14.16
N ILE A 99 7.89 8.87 15.06
CA ILE A 99 7.55 7.45 14.90
C ILE A 99 6.02 7.25 14.87
N HIS A 100 5.29 8.05 15.63
CA HIS A 100 3.84 7.92 15.67
C HIS A 100 3.20 8.24 14.32
N GLU A 101 3.80 9.15 13.58
CA GLU A 101 3.29 9.51 12.26
C GLU A 101 3.64 8.47 11.19
N LEU A 102 4.72 7.73 11.38
CA LEU A 102 5.29 6.88 10.35
C LEU A 102 5.11 5.38 10.59
N LEU A 103 4.78 4.98 11.82
CA LEU A 103 4.83 3.57 12.18
C LEU A 103 3.92 2.70 11.32
N SER A 104 2.70 3.17 11.07
CA SER A 104 1.75 2.41 10.26
C SER A 104 2.29 2.21 8.84
N ASP A 105 2.76 3.30 8.22
CA ASP A 105 3.29 3.25 6.86
C ASP A 105 4.53 2.35 6.78
N PHE A 106 5.45 2.53 7.72
CA PHE A 106 6.68 1.75 7.73
C PHE A 106 6.39 0.27 7.99
N SER A 107 5.36 -0.01 8.78
CA SER A 107 4.95 -1.39 9.01
C SER A 107 4.41 -2.04 7.74
N LEU A 108 3.71 -1.28 6.90
CA LEU A 108 3.20 -1.82 5.63
C LEU A 108 4.35 -2.14 4.67
N ILE A 109 5.35 -1.27 4.58
CA ILE A 109 6.52 -1.56 3.74
C ILE A 109 7.29 -2.77 4.31
N ALA A 110 7.43 -2.83 5.64
CA ALA A 110 8.10 -3.98 6.28
C ALA A 110 7.36 -5.28 5.97
N LEU A 111 6.03 -5.24 6.01
CA LEU A 111 5.21 -6.40 5.69
C LEU A 111 5.43 -6.83 4.24
N ALA A 112 5.44 -5.86 3.32
CA ALA A 112 5.67 -6.17 1.90
C ALA A 112 7.05 -6.77 1.69
N SER A 113 8.07 -6.25 2.36
CA SER A 113 9.44 -6.77 2.26
C SER A 113 9.53 -8.18 2.83
N LEU A 114 8.94 -8.39 4.00
CA LEU A 114 9.00 -9.67 4.69
C LEU A 114 8.30 -10.77 3.89
N HIS A 115 7.17 -10.44 3.27
CA HIS A 115 6.39 -11.42 2.51
C HIS A 115 6.76 -11.42 1.02
N LYS A 116 7.79 -10.68 0.64
CA LYS A 116 8.33 -10.66 -0.73
C LYS A 116 7.27 -10.27 -1.74
N LEU A 117 6.44 -9.27 -1.38
CA LEU A 117 5.47 -8.75 -2.33
C LEU A 117 6.19 -7.96 -3.42
N ASP A 118 5.62 -7.97 -4.61
CA ASP A 118 6.31 -7.40 -5.76
C ASP A 118 6.18 -5.89 -5.83
N VAL A 119 5.00 -5.36 -5.49
CA VAL A 119 4.71 -3.92 -5.68
C VAL A 119 3.89 -3.40 -4.50
N VAL A 120 4.20 -2.18 -4.07
CA VAL A 120 3.38 -1.42 -3.12
C VAL A 120 2.92 -0.15 -3.83
N ILE A 121 1.61 0.14 -3.75
CA ILE A 121 1.01 1.31 -4.40
C ILE A 121 0.54 2.28 -3.32
N SER A 122 0.98 3.54 -3.40
CA SER A 122 0.53 4.59 -2.49
C SER A 122 0.69 5.95 -3.15
N ASP A 123 -0.20 6.88 -2.79
CA ASP A 123 -0.03 8.28 -3.20
C ASP A 123 0.46 9.16 -2.04
N ASP A 124 0.91 8.56 -0.96
CA ASP A 124 1.36 9.33 0.20
C ASP A 124 2.81 9.74 0.03
N LYS A 125 3.01 10.93 -0.53
CA LYS A 125 4.34 11.48 -0.77
C LYS A 125 4.96 12.09 0.49
N ARG A 126 4.16 12.36 1.51
CA ARG A 126 4.65 13.01 2.72
C ARG A 126 5.26 12.02 3.70
N THR A 127 4.68 10.85 3.81
CA THR A 127 5.13 9.85 4.78
C THR A 127 5.69 8.62 4.10
N MET A 128 4.83 7.73 3.61
CA MET A 128 5.28 6.42 3.10
C MET A 128 6.26 6.55 1.94
N PHE A 129 6.00 7.44 0.98
CA PHE A 129 6.81 7.58 -0.23
C PHE A 129 7.62 8.87 -0.27
N SER A 130 7.90 9.48 0.88
CA SER A 130 8.84 10.60 0.91
C SER A 130 10.23 10.10 0.51
N GLU A 131 11.06 11.01 -0.02
CA GLU A 131 12.39 10.61 -0.47
C GLU A 131 13.23 10.03 0.65
N LYS A 132 13.15 10.63 1.84
CA LYS A 132 13.91 10.12 2.98
C LYS A 132 13.42 8.77 3.46
N ALA A 133 12.09 8.53 3.39
CA ALA A 133 11.54 7.23 3.73
C ALA A 133 12.01 6.18 2.73
N LYS A 134 11.92 6.48 1.42
CA LYS A 134 12.35 5.52 0.40
C LYS A 134 13.83 5.18 0.53
N GLN A 135 14.67 6.17 0.82
CA GLN A 135 16.09 5.92 1.07
C GLN A 135 16.27 4.96 2.25
N ALA A 136 15.50 5.18 3.32
CA ALA A 136 15.58 4.31 4.50
C ALA A 136 15.22 2.87 4.16
N TYR A 137 14.14 2.67 3.38
CA TYR A 137 13.74 1.31 2.98
C TYR A 137 14.85 0.64 2.19
N HIS A 138 15.39 1.33 1.18
CA HIS A 138 16.42 0.74 0.33
C HIS A 138 17.67 0.38 1.12
N GLU A 139 18.11 1.27 2.02
CA GLU A 139 19.32 1.03 2.78
C GLU A 139 19.16 -0.12 3.78
N VAL A 140 18.03 -0.15 4.49
CA VAL A 140 17.79 -1.22 5.47
C VAL A 140 17.61 -2.56 4.75
N ASN A 141 16.79 -2.58 3.70
CA ASN A 141 16.55 -3.83 2.99
C ASN A 141 17.83 -4.38 2.37
N ARG A 142 18.66 -3.50 1.82
CA ARG A 142 19.96 -3.95 1.28
C ARG A 142 20.86 -4.50 2.39
N ARG A 143 20.92 -3.79 3.51
CA ARG A 143 21.82 -4.18 4.62
C ARG A 143 21.44 -5.55 5.19
N TYR A 144 20.14 -5.82 5.32
CA TYR A 144 19.67 -7.05 5.94
C TYR A 144 19.24 -8.11 4.92
N ASN A 145 19.46 -7.84 3.65
CA ASN A 145 19.08 -8.73 2.55
C ASN A 145 17.60 -9.06 2.53
N PHE A 146 16.77 -8.06 2.82
CA PHE A 146 15.31 -8.17 2.69
C PHE A 146 14.92 -7.82 1.26
N HIS A 147 13.82 -8.40 0.81
CA HIS A 147 13.24 -8.08 -0.49
C HIS A 147 12.79 -6.61 -0.51
N MET A 148 13.08 -5.89 -1.60
CA MET A 148 12.63 -4.50 -1.77
C MET A 148 11.52 -4.47 -2.83
N PRO A 149 10.27 -4.17 -2.44
CA PRO A 149 9.21 -4.08 -3.44
C PRO A 149 9.39 -2.84 -4.32
N ILE A 150 8.81 -2.90 -5.51
CA ILE A 150 8.71 -1.72 -6.36
C ILE A 150 7.65 -0.80 -5.77
N LEU A 151 7.93 0.50 -5.73
CA LEU A 151 7.01 1.49 -5.15
C LEU A 151 6.43 2.33 -6.29
N TYR A 152 5.11 2.22 -6.52
CA TYR A 152 4.41 2.98 -7.54
C TYR A 152 3.40 3.94 -6.91
N ASN A 153 3.29 5.14 -7.46
CA ASN A 153 2.14 5.97 -7.15
C ASN A 153 0.95 5.52 -8.01
N TYR A 154 -0.21 6.13 -7.79
CA TYR A 154 -1.44 5.71 -8.46
C TYR A 154 -1.32 5.85 -9.99
N ASN A 155 -0.78 6.97 -10.46
CA ASN A 155 -0.66 7.19 -11.91
C ASN A 155 0.32 6.20 -12.54
N SER A 156 1.44 5.93 -11.89
CA SER A 156 2.39 4.94 -12.39
C SER A 156 1.76 3.56 -12.44
N PHE A 157 0.95 3.22 -11.44
CA PHE A 157 0.24 1.94 -11.43
C PHE A 157 -0.75 1.86 -12.58
N LYS A 158 -1.47 2.95 -12.89
CA LYS A 158 -2.39 2.96 -14.02
C LYS A 158 -1.65 2.69 -15.33
N GLU A 159 -0.49 3.32 -15.51
CA GLU A 159 0.33 3.06 -16.70
C GLU A 159 0.81 1.62 -16.76
N TYR A 160 1.19 1.08 -15.60
CA TYR A 160 1.64 -0.31 -15.52
C TYR A 160 0.51 -1.27 -15.92
N THR A 161 -0.73 -1.02 -15.46
CA THR A 161 -1.85 -1.89 -15.81
C THR A 161 -2.15 -1.86 -17.30
N LYS A 162 -2.00 -0.69 -17.95
CA LYS A 162 -2.18 -0.60 -19.41
C LYS A 162 -1.20 -1.52 -20.12
N ARG A 163 0.05 -1.56 -19.67
CA ARG A 163 1.05 -2.44 -20.27
C ARG A 163 0.69 -3.91 -20.04
N CYS A 164 0.12 -4.24 -18.91
CA CYS A 164 -0.31 -5.62 -18.63
C CYS A 164 -1.44 -6.06 -19.54
N GLN A 165 -2.36 -5.16 -19.87
CA GLN A 165 -3.47 -5.48 -20.77
C GLN A 165 -3.00 -5.78 -22.18
N MET A 166 -1.87 -5.21 -22.58
CA MET A 166 -1.35 -5.38 -23.94
C MET A 166 -0.59 -6.70 -24.14
N ARG A 167 -0.36 -7.45 -23.06
CA ARG A 167 0.30 -8.75 -23.12
C ARG A 167 -0.72 -9.87 -23.31
#